data_51d4e0811c4231397c2fed4eb588c57d
#
_entry.id   51d4e0811c4231397c2fed4eb588c57d
#
_cell.length_a   1.000
_cell.length_b   1.000
_cell.length_c   1.000
_cell.angle_alpha   90.00
_cell.angle_beta   90.00
_cell.angle_gamma   90.00
#
_symmetry.space_group_name_H-M   'P 1'
#
loop_
_entity.id
_entity.type
_entity.pdbx_description
1 polymer ?
#
loop_
_entity_poly.entity_id
_entity_poly.type
_entity_poly.pdbx_seq_one_letter_code
_entity_poly.pdbx_strand_id
1 'polypeptide(L)'
;MSGPALEIDASAATTRAGDLRVMSLVGFAHATSHFFHLVIPSLFPWLMADFGLSFTRAGVLTTAFFVVSGLGQALAGFAVDRYGAQRVLWTGLALLSLSALSLAMAQGYPTLVASALLAGAGNAVFHPADFTVLNRRVSTARLGHAFSVHGLSGNVGWAAAPVFMAGIATVAGWRTAALAAAALGALALASVVLLRRSMGASTQTHAPGPREGALRSSPFAFLRVGAVWMCFFFFLASIIGFGALQNFAPSVLSNVYGLPLTAAASALTLYLLGGAAGISVGGFLAARYEAHERVVAVLLVTAALMALALATGSVPRAAVTPLMAVIGFCTGTATPSRDLLVRRAAIERFGQRSFGRIYGFVYSGLDVGLALAPILFGRFMDRGMFSAVLCGVALFQGLAVLAALGVGPARMASATARAVQPQSRA
;
A
#
# COMPACT_ATOMS: atom_id res chain seq x y z
N MET A 1 17.81 14.46 56.28
CA MET A 1 17.19 15.30 55.22
C MET A 1 16.94 14.39 54.04
N SER A 2 15.74 13.83 53.98
CA SER A 2 15.25 12.94 52.92
C SER A 2 14.77 13.80 51.76
N GLY A 3 15.42 13.65 50.59
CA GLY A 3 15.01 14.29 49.34
C GLY A 3 13.64 13.78 48.88
N PRO A 4 12.85 14.59 48.17
CA PRO A 4 11.55 14.16 47.69
C PRO A 4 11.74 13.06 46.64
N ALA A 5 11.11 11.91 46.89
CA ALA A 5 10.93 10.87 45.91
C ALA A 5 10.14 11.47 44.76
N LEU A 6 10.69 11.42 43.53
CA LEU A 6 9.97 11.68 42.31
C LEU A 6 8.83 10.67 42.21
N GLU A 7 7.63 11.08 42.57
CA GLU A 7 6.40 10.38 42.21
C GLU A 7 6.33 10.36 40.68
N ILE A 8 6.70 9.22 40.11
CA ILE A 8 6.38 8.91 38.74
C ILE A 8 4.85 8.80 38.70
N ASP A 9 4.23 9.84 38.18
CA ASP A 9 2.79 9.94 37.96
C ASP A 9 2.37 8.71 37.10
N ALA A 10 1.82 7.70 37.78
CA ALA A 10 1.25 6.49 37.22
C ALA A 10 -0.06 6.74 36.48
N SER A 11 -0.27 7.97 36.00
CA SER A 11 -1.44 8.47 35.30
C SER A 11 -1.49 7.86 33.91
N ALA A 12 -2.40 6.89 33.79
CA ALA A 12 -2.89 6.27 32.57
C ALA A 12 -1.99 5.17 31.93
N ALA A 13 -1.70 4.13 32.69
CA ALA A 13 -1.47 2.82 32.07
C ALA A 13 -2.68 2.50 31.20
N THR A 14 -2.55 2.65 29.85
CA THR A 14 -3.61 2.30 28.93
C THR A 14 -4.00 0.85 29.16
N THR A 15 -5.27 0.59 29.45
CA THR A 15 -5.73 -0.77 29.68
C THR A 15 -5.62 -1.56 28.37
N ARG A 16 -5.42 -2.89 28.46
CA ARG A 16 -5.44 -3.78 27.27
C ARG A 16 -6.70 -3.56 26.41
N ALA A 17 -7.84 -3.36 27.04
CA ALA A 17 -9.11 -3.06 26.37
C ALA A 17 -9.09 -1.70 25.65
N GLY A 18 -8.44 -0.69 26.26
CA GLY A 18 -8.25 0.63 25.61
C GLY A 18 -7.38 0.54 24.36
N ASP A 19 -6.24 -0.14 24.44
CA ASP A 19 -5.37 -0.34 23.29
C ASP A 19 -6.07 -1.11 22.16
N LEU A 20 -6.75 -2.22 22.48
CA LEU A 20 -7.50 -2.99 21.49
C LEU A 20 -8.58 -2.14 20.80
N ARG A 21 -9.28 -1.29 21.56
CA ARG A 21 -10.30 -0.39 20.99
C ARG A 21 -9.67 0.62 20.02
N VAL A 22 -8.55 1.24 20.37
CA VAL A 22 -7.83 2.16 19.47
C VAL A 22 -7.34 1.44 18.22
N MET A 23 -6.71 0.27 18.38
CA MET A 23 -6.22 -0.54 17.26
C MET A 23 -7.35 -0.95 16.31
N SER A 24 -8.52 -1.34 16.85
CA SER A 24 -9.69 -1.72 16.04
C SER A 24 -10.27 -0.54 15.27
N LEU A 25 -10.38 0.64 15.91
CA LEU A 25 -10.92 1.84 15.27
C LEU A 25 -10.00 2.35 14.16
N VAL A 26 -8.70 2.46 14.45
CA VAL A 26 -7.71 2.86 13.44
C VAL A 26 -7.62 1.81 12.33
N GLY A 27 -7.63 0.52 12.69
CA GLY A 27 -7.64 -0.57 11.72
C GLY A 27 -8.87 -0.55 10.81
N PHE A 28 -10.06 -0.27 11.33
CA PHE A 28 -11.28 -0.14 10.52
C PHE A 28 -11.23 1.06 9.58
N ALA A 29 -10.77 2.22 10.08
CA ALA A 29 -10.57 3.42 9.27
C ALA A 29 -9.55 3.16 8.15
N HIS A 30 -8.44 2.50 8.46
CA HIS A 30 -7.39 2.15 7.50
C HIS A 30 -7.86 1.11 6.46
N ALA A 31 -8.60 0.09 6.91
CA ALA A 31 -9.23 -0.87 5.99
C ALA A 31 -10.18 -0.16 5.01
N THR A 32 -10.96 0.82 5.51
CA THR A 32 -11.85 1.63 4.67
C THR A 32 -11.06 2.43 3.65
N SER A 33 -9.94 3.06 4.04
CA SER A 33 -9.06 3.79 3.12
C SER A 33 -8.57 2.89 1.98
N HIS A 34 -8.04 1.71 2.29
CA HIS A 34 -7.56 0.74 1.31
C HIS A 34 -8.68 0.14 0.45
N PHE A 35 -9.87 -0.04 1.00
CA PHE A 35 -11.06 -0.40 0.24
C PHE A 35 -11.34 0.62 -0.86
N PHE A 36 -11.21 1.92 -0.56
CA PHE A 36 -11.43 2.99 -1.51
C PHE A 36 -10.39 3.07 -2.63
N HIS A 37 -9.19 2.49 -2.47
CA HIS A 37 -8.24 2.34 -3.57
C HIS A 37 -8.83 1.56 -4.76
N LEU A 38 -9.72 0.61 -4.47
CA LEU A 38 -10.28 -0.31 -5.46
C LEU A 38 -11.75 -0.07 -5.79
N VAL A 39 -12.40 0.94 -5.22
CA VAL A 39 -13.81 1.27 -5.55
C VAL A 39 -13.97 1.55 -7.05
N ILE A 40 -13.19 2.48 -7.59
CA ILE A 40 -13.26 2.84 -9.01
C ILE A 40 -12.75 1.71 -9.92
N PRO A 41 -11.56 1.10 -9.69
CA PRO A 41 -11.08 -0.01 -10.50
C PRO A 41 -12.03 -1.22 -10.56
N SER A 42 -12.66 -1.57 -9.45
CA SER A 42 -13.63 -2.68 -9.40
C SER A 42 -14.89 -2.43 -10.23
N LEU A 43 -15.19 -1.16 -10.51
CA LEU A 43 -16.35 -0.75 -11.31
C LEU A 43 -16.01 -0.48 -12.79
N PHE A 44 -14.76 -0.62 -13.23
CA PHE A 44 -14.35 -0.33 -14.60
C PHE A 44 -15.28 -0.91 -15.67
N PRO A 45 -15.70 -2.20 -15.63
CA PRO A 45 -16.56 -2.75 -16.68
C PRO A 45 -17.87 -1.98 -16.84
N TRP A 46 -18.50 -1.58 -15.73
CA TRP A 46 -19.78 -0.84 -15.75
C TRP A 46 -19.59 0.63 -16.14
N LEU A 47 -18.55 1.29 -15.60
CA LEU A 47 -18.27 2.69 -15.94
C LEU A 47 -17.87 2.86 -17.41
N MET A 48 -17.12 1.90 -17.93
CA MET A 48 -16.73 1.89 -19.35
C MET A 48 -17.93 1.69 -20.25
N ALA A 49 -18.86 0.81 -19.89
CA ALA A 49 -20.08 0.57 -20.64
C ALA A 49 -21.01 1.80 -20.65
N ASP A 50 -21.24 2.42 -19.48
CA ASP A 50 -22.18 3.54 -19.33
C ASP A 50 -21.65 4.85 -19.94
N PHE A 51 -20.35 5.10 -19.87
CA PHE A 51 -19.74 6.37 -20.29
C PHE A 51 -18.88 6.26 -21.57
N GLY A 52 -18.85 5.11 -22.23
CA GLY A 52 -18.05 4.88 -23.43
C GLY A 52 -16.55 5.10 -23.21
N LEU A 53 -16.02 4.67 -22.04
CA LEU A 53 -14.62 4.90 -21.70
C LEU A 53 -13.74 3.80 -22.26
N SER A 54 -12.55 4.18 -22.72
CA SER A 54 -11.45 3.22 -22.91
C SER A 54 -10.82 2.81 -21.57
N PHE A 55 -10.09 1.70 -21.55
CA PHE A 55 -9.32 1.29 -20.37
C PHE A 55 -8.28 2.34 -19.96
N THR A 56 -7.69 3.03 -20.94
CA THR A 56 -6.77 4.13 -20.67
C THR A 56 -7.48 5.26 -19.92
N ARG A 57 -8.69 5.69 -20.36
CA ARG A 57 -9.46 6.73 -19.66
C ARG A 57 -9.92 6.30 -18.27
N ALA A 58 -10.33 5.05 -18.12
CA ALA A 58 -10.65 4.48 -16.82
C ALA A 58 -9.41 4.44 -15.90
N GLY A 59 -8.25 4.04 -16.44
CA GLY A 59 -6.98 4.02 -15.70
C GLY A 59 -6.53 5.41 -15.24
N VAL A 60 -6.79 6.47 -16.02
CA VAL A 60 -6.51 7.86 -15.60
C VAL A 60 -7.23 8.23 -14.30
N LEU A 61 -8.43 7.70 -14.04
CA LEU A 61 -9.15 7.92 -12.78
C LEU A 61 -8.34 7.39 -11.58
N THR A 62 -7.81 6.18 -11.70
CA THR A 62 -6.95 5.58 -10.66
C THR A 62 -5.63 6.34 -10.52
N THR A 63 -5.04 6.77 -11.62
CA THR A 63 -3.83 7.59 -11.60
C THR A 63 -4.09 8.92 -10.89
N ALA A 64 -5.20 9.60 -11.19
CA ALA A 64 -5.58 10.86 -10.53
C ALA A 64 -5.74 10.68 -9.01
N PHE A 65 -6.36 9.57 -8.58
CA PHE A 65 -6.45 9.19 -7.17
C PHE A 65 -5.05 9.09 -6.53
N PHE A 66 -4.14 8.29 -7.09
CA PHE A 66 -2.82 8.05 -6.47
C PHE A 66 -1.89 9.26 -6.55
N VAL A 67 -1.98 10.08 -7.59
CA VAL A 67 -1.20 11.33 -7.66
C VAL A 67 -1.64 12.30 -6.56
N VAL A 68 -2.95 12.50 -6.38
CA VAL A 68 -3.45 13.40 -5.33
C VAL A 68 -3.17 12.81 -3.94
N SER A 69 -3.35 11.50 -3.76
CA SER A 69 -3.05 10.80 -2.51
C SER A 69 -1.57 10.93 -2.14
N GLY A 70 -0.65 10.61 -3.05
CA GLY A 70 0.79 10.66 -2.78
C GLY A 70 1.30 12.08 -2.49
N LEU A 71 0.90 13.08 -3.29
CA LEU A 71 1.25 14.48 -3.05
C LEU A 71 0.63 14.98 -1.74
N GLY A 72 -0.64 14.68 -1.51
CA GLY A 72 -1.35 15.08 -0.30
C GLY A 72 -0.76 14.44 0.96
N GLN A 73 -0.32 13.19 0.90
CA GLN A 73 0.31 12.48 2.02
C GLN A 73 1.60 13.18 2.49
N ALA A 74 2.39 13.73 1.56
CA ALA A 74 3.57 14.50 1.90
C ALA A 74 3.23 15.78 2.71
N LEU A 75 2.04 16.34 2.50
CA LEU A 75 1.55 17.56 3.18
C LEU A 75 0.70 17.25 4.42
N ALA A 76 0.12 16.05 4.50
CA ALA A 76 -0.82 15.70 5.56
C ALA A 76 -0.19 15.71 6.96
N GLY A 77 1.13 15.47 7.08
CA GLY A 77 1.84 15.62 8.35
C GLY A 77 1.70 17.01 8.97
N PHE A 78 1.79 18.07 8.16
CA PHE A 78 1.57 19.46 8.63
C PHE A 78 0.14 19.69 9.09
N ALA A 79 -0.85 19.10 8.40
CA ALA A 79 -2.24 19.18 8.81
C ALA A 79 -2.47 18.44 10.15
N VAL A 80 -1.86 17.27 10.33
CA VAL A 80 -1.92 16.49 11.57
C VAL A 80 -1.31 17.27 12.74
N ASP A 81 -0.18 17.91 12.54
CA ASP A 81 0.47 18.72 13.58
C ASP A 81 -0.35 19.95 13.96
N ARG A 82 -0.99 20.61 12.98
CA ARG A 82 -1.77 21.83 13.20
C ARG A 82 -3.17 21.59 13.76
N TYR A 83 -3.90 20.58 13.22
CA TYR A 83 -5.32 20.36 13.51
C TYR A 83 -5.59 19.14 14.39
N GLY A 84 -4.55 18.30 14.62
CA GLY A 84 -4.62 17.05 15.35
C GLY A 84 -5.06 15.87 14.50
N ALA A 85 -4.45 14.71 14.77
CA ALA A 85 -4.63 13.48 13.96
C ALA A 85 -6.10 13.04 13.83
N GLN A 86 -6.91 13.18 14.90
CA GLN A 86 -8.33 12.79 14.88
C GLN A 86 -9.16 13.59 13.86
N ARG A 87 -9.04 14.92 13.88
CA ARG A 87 -9.81 15.79 12.97
C ARG A 87 -9.41 15.53 11.52
N VAL A 88 -8.12 15.35 11.30
CA VAL A 88 -7.56 15.04 9.97
C VAL A 88 -8.10 13.69 9.47
N LEU A 89 -8.14 12.67 10.34
CA LEU A 89 -8.72 11.36 10.01
C LEU A 89 -10.22 11.45 9.68
N TRP A 90 -10.98 12.25 10.45
CA TRP A 90 -12.41 12.49 10.16
C TRP A 90 -12.60 13.15 8.79
N THR A 91 -11.78 14.15 8.46
CA THR A 91 -11.82 14.81 7.15
C THR A 91 -11.53 13.79 6.03
N GLY A 92 -10.54 12.91 6.22
CA GLY A 92 -10.24 11.85 5.25
C GLY A 92 -11.43 10.93 4.98
N LEU A 93 -12.04 10.39 6.04
CA LEU A 93 -13.22 9.52 5.93
C LEU A 93 -14.44 10.24 5.32
N ALA A 94 -14.65 11.50 5.68
CA ALA A 94 -15.71 12.31 5.07
C ALA A 94 -15.49 12.52 3.58
N LEU A 95 -14.25 12.83 3.15
CA LEU A 95 -13.90 12.98 1.73
C LEU A 95 -14.04 11.66 0.97
N LEU A 96 -13.66 10.51 1.56
CA LEU A 96 -13.89 9.21 0.95
C LEU A 96 -15.39 8.94 0.74
N SER A 97 -16.21 9.17 1.77
CA SER A 97 -17.67 9.02 1.65
C SER A 97 -18.25 9.93 0.59
N LEU A 98 -17.85 11.20 0.56
CA LEU A 98 -18.28 12.20 -0.42
C LEU A 98 -17.83 11.82 -1.83
N SER A 99 -16.63 11.26 -1.99
CA SER A 99 -16.14 10.79 -3.29
C SER A 99 -17.01 9.68 -3.87
N ALA A 100 -17.40 8.69 -3.05
CA ALA A 100 -18.29 7.62 -3.48
C ALA A 100 -19.72 8.11 -3.76
N LEU A 101 -20.22 9.07 -2.97
CA LEU A 101 -21.50 9.72 -3.26
C LEU A 101 -21.43 10.51 -4.59
N SER A 102 -20.36 11.28 -4.82
CA SER A 102 -20.11 11.96 -6.09
C SER A 102 -20.02 10.98 -7.26
N LEU A 103 -19.36 9.81 -7.03
CA LEU A 103 -19.29 8.74 -8.03
C LEU A 103 -20.69 8.22 -8.37
N ALA A 104 -21.53 7.92 -7.38
CA ALA A 104 -22.90 7.43 -7.60
C ALA A 104 -23.76 8.41 -8.41
N MET A 105 -23.50 9.71 -8.26
CA MET A 105 -24.20 10.80 -8.96
C MET A 105 -23.54 11.19 -10.29
N ALA A 106 -22.48 10.49 -10.73
CA ALA A 106 -21.73 10.87 -11.92
C ALA A 106 -22.58 10.81 -13.18
N GLN A 107 -22.49 11.87 -13.99
CA GLN A 107 -23.20 12.03 -15.27
C GLN A 107 -22.24 12.07 -16.47
N GLY A 108 -20.93 12.04 -16.23
CA GLY A 108 -19.92 12.06 -17.27
C GLY A 108 -18.50 12.00 -16.73
N TYR A 109 -17.53 11.95 -17.63
CA TYR A 109 -16.13 11.78 -17.29
C TYR A 109 -15.58 12.85 -16.32
N PRO A 110 -15.92 14.16 -16.43
CA PRO A 110 -15.45 15.16 -15.46
C PRO A 110 -15.87 14.87 -14.02
N THR A 111 -17.11 14.38 -13.82
CA THR A 111 -17.59 14.02 -12.48
C THR A 111 -16.91 12.75 -11.94
N LEU A 112 -16.56 11.79 -12.81
CA LEU A 112 -15.73 10.63 -12.43
C LEU A 112 -14.33 11.07 -11.97
N VAL A 113 -13.71 12.01 -12.72
CA VAL A 113 -12.42 12.60 -12.35
C VAL A 113 -12.51 13.32 -11.00
N ALA A 114 -13.55 14.15 -10.80
CA ALA A 114 -13.75 14.83 -9.52
C ALA A 114 -13.89 13.85 -8.35
N SER A 115 -14.64 12.75 -8.56
CA SER A 115 -14.75 11.67 -7.55
C SER A 115 -13.42 11.04 -7.23
N ALA A 116 -12.58 10.76 -8.24
CA ALA A 116 -11.25 10.19 -8.06
C ALA A 116 -10.30 11.15 -7.31
N LEU A 117 -10.33 12.44 -7.64
CA LEU A 117 -9.54 13.47 -6.95
C LEU A 117 -9.97 13.62 -5.48
N LEU A 118 -11.28 13.63 -5.20
CA LEU A 118 -11.83 13.66 -3.84
C LEU A 118 -11.39 12.42 -3.04
N ALA A 119 -11.46 11.23 -3.65
CA ALA A 119 -11.01 10.00 -3.03
C ALA A 119 -9.52 10.03 -2.72
N GLY A 120 -8.68 10.51 -3.66
CA GLY A 120 -7.24 10.69 -3.45
C GLY A 120 -6.93 11.67 -2.31
N ALA A 121 -7.62 12.80 -2.26
CA ALA A 121 -7.48 13.78 -1.17
C ALA A 121 -7.90 13.19 0.20
N GLY A 122 -8.98 12.39 0.22
CA GLY A 122 -9.41 11.69 1.42
C GLY A 122 -8.40 10.64 1.88
N ASN A 123 -7.80 9.91 0.93
CA ASN A 123 -6.81 8.87 1.22
C ASN A 123 -5.48 9.42 1.75
N ALA A 124 -5.08 10.58 1.34
CA ALA A 124 -3.79 11.21 1.64
C ALA A 124 -3.45 11.32 3.14
N VAL A 125 -4.46 11.36 4.00
CA VAL A 125 -4.26 11.69 5.41
C VAL A 125 -4.07 10.47 6.33
N PHE A 126 -4.38 9.26 5.84
CA PHE A 126 -4.48 8.08 6.72
C PHE A 126 -3.15 7.71 7.37
N HIS A 127 -2.09 7.46 6.62
CA HIS A 127 -0.82 7.06 7.21
C HIS A 127 -0.29 8.05 8.26
N PRO A 128 -0.20 9.38 7.98
CA PRO A 128 0.24 10.34 9.00
C PRO A 128 -0.69 10.41 10.22
N ALA A 129 -2.01 10.34 10.03
CA ALA A 129 -2.97 10.41 11.13
C ALA A 129 -2.98 9.11 11.95
N ASP A 130 -3.05 7.96 11.28
CA ASP A 130 -3.12 6.64 11.91
C ASP A 130 -1.88 6.37 12.77
N PHE A 131 -0.68 6.55 12.19
CA PHE A 131 0.56 6.37 12.94
C PHE A 131 0.67 7.34 14.12
N THR A 132 0.20 8.57 13.98
CA THR A 132 0.16 9.54 15.08
C THR A 132 -0.77 9.06 16.19
N VAL A 133 -1.98 8.57 15.86
CA VAL A 133 -2.93 8.05 16.86
C VAL A 133 -2.35 6.81 17.54
N LEU A 134 -1.84 5.84 16.78
CA LEU A 134 -1.28 4.61 17.34
C LEU A 134 -0.10 4.89 18.27
N ASN A 135 0.86 5.71 17.84
CA ASN A 135 2.03 6.05 18.66
C ASN A 135 1.68 6.82 19.95
N ARG A 136 0.62 7.63 19.93
CA ARG A 136 0.22 8.44 21.11
C ARG A 136 -0.71 7.69 22.07
N ARG A 137 -1.42 6.66 21.60
CA ARG A 137 -2.54 6.06 22.36
C ARG A 137 -2.34 4.60 22.71
N VAL A 138 -1.54 3.86 21.96
CA VAL A 138 -1.25 2.46 22.26
C VAL A 138 0.00 2.37 23.13
N SER A 139 -0.04 1.51 24.16
CA SER A 139 1.11 1.27 25.02
C SER A 139 2.32 0.77 24.23
N THR A 140 3.52 1.17 24.61
CA THR A 140 4.78 0.78 23.95
C THR A 140 4.92 -0.75 23.83
N ALA A 141 4.47 -1.49 24.84
CA ALA A 141 4.51 -2.96 24.85
C ALA A 141 3.64 -3.59 23.74
N ARG A 142 2.60 -2.92 23.26
CA ARG A 142 1.68 -3.40 22.23
C ARG A 142 1.78 -2.66 20.89
N LEU A 143 2.69 -1.70 20.79
CA LEU A 143 2.82 -0.88 19.58
C LEU A 143 3.18 -1.71 18.34
N GLY A 144 4.00 -2.75 18.48
CA GLY A 144 4.30 -3.68 17.39
C GLY A 144 3.06 -4.42 16.88
N HIS A 145 2.17 -4.85 17.79
CA HIS A 145 0.88 -5.46 17.42
C HIS A 145 -0.03 -4.45 16.71
N ALA A 146 -0.02 -3.18 17.16
CA ALA A 146 -0.80 -2.13 16.53
C ALA A 146 -0.40 -1.89 15.08
N PHE A 147 0.89 -1.85 14.77
CA PHE A 147 1.37 -1.74 13.39
C PHE A 147 1.06 -2.97 12.54
N SER A 148 1.09 -4.16 13.13
CA SER A 148 0.69 -5.39 12.44
C SER A 148 -0.80 -5.38 12.10
N VAL A 149 -1.66 -5.00 13.04
CA VAL A 149 -3.11 -4.85 12.83
C VAL A 149 -3.39 -3.79 11.75
N HIS A 150 -2.69 -2.65 11.80
CA HIS A 150 -2.79 -1.60 10.79
C HIS A 150 -2.45 -2.13 9.39
N GLY A 151 -1.30 -2.77 9.20
CA GLY A 151 -0.91 -3.34 7.90
C GLY A 151 -1.86 -4.42 7.41
N LEU A 152 -2.31 -5.32 8.29
CA LEU A 152 -3.26 -6.38 7.95
C LEU A 152 -4.63 -5.82 7.57
N SER A 153 -5.11 -4.80 8.29
CA SER A 153 -6.40 -4.16 8.00
C SER A 153 -6.44 -3.53 6.61
N GLY A 154 -5.32 -2.92 6.15
CA GLY A 154 -5.20 -2.42 4.79
C GLY A 154 -5.35 -3.52 3.73
N ASN A 155 -4.70 -4.67 3.93
CA ASN A 155 -4.85 -5.82 3.02
C ASN A 155 -6.29 -6.36 3.00
N VAL A 156 -6.97 -6.41 4.14
CA VAL A 156 -8.39 -6.81 4.23
C VAL A 156 -9.27 -5.82 3.46
N GLY A 157 -9.01 -4.51 3.58
CA GLY A 157 -9.70 -3.48 2.81
C GLY A 157 -9.57 -3.68 1.31
N TRP A 158 -8.35 -3.90 0.81
CA TRP A 158 -8.12 -4.23 -0.60
C TRP A 158 -8.85 -5.50 -1.05
N ALA A 159 -8.79 -6.56 -0.24
CA ALA A 159 -9.40 -7.83 -0.59
C ALA A 159 -10.94 -7.77 -0.60
N ALA A 160 -11.55 -6.99 0.27
CA ALA A 160 -13.00 -6.84 0.36
C ALA A 160 -13.58 -6.06 -0.85
N ALA A 161 -12.86 -5.05 -1.37
CA ALA A 161 -13.40 -4.13 -2.34
C ALA A 161 -13.88 -4.81 -3.66
N PRO A 162 -13.09 -5.67 -4.33
CA PRO A 162 -13.50 -6.22 -5.63
C PRO A 162 -14.79 -7.05 -5.53
N VAL A 163 -14.88 -7.95 -4.55
CA VAL A 163 -16.05 -8.81 -4.40
C VAL A 163 -17.28 -8.02 -3.92
N PHE A 164 -17.11 -7.04 -3.03
CA PHE A 164 -18.18 -6.18 -2.55
C PHE A 164 -18.73 -5.31 -3.70
N MET A 165 -17.85 -4.61 -4.42
CA MET A 165 -18.27 -3.68 -5.48
C MET A 165 -18.87 -4.44 -6.67
N ALA A 166 -18.19 -5.47 -7.19
CA ALA A 166 -18.69 -6.25 -8.30
C ALA A 166 -19.96 -7.04 -7.95
N GLY A 167 -20.05 -7.57 -6.73
CA GLY A 167 -21.23 -8.28 -6.24
C GLY A 167 -22.48 -7.39 -6.27
N ILE A 168 -22.41 -6.20 -5.67
CA ILE A 168 -23.54 -5.26 -5.68
C ILE A 168 -23.79 -4.72 -7.09
N ALA A 169 -22.73 -4.37 -7.85
CA ALA A 169 -22.89 -3.82 -9.18
C ALA A 169 -23.61 -4.78 -10.14
N THR A 170 -23.39 -6.10 -10.00
CA THR A 170 -24.03 -7.13 -10.82
C THR A 170 -25.53 -7.25 -10.58
N VAL A 171 -25.98 -7.10 -9.33
CA VAL A 171 -27.39 -7.32 -8.98
C VAL A 171 -28.21 -6.03 -8.89
N ALA A 172 -27.59 -4.90 -8.53
CA ALA A 172 -28.28 -3.63 -8.27
C ALA A 172 -27.69 -2.42 -9.02
N GLY A 173 -26.71 -2.67 -9.85
CA GLY A 173 -26.02 -1.64 -10.63
C GLY A 173 -24.89 -0.93 -9.88
N TRP A 174 -23.96 -0.35 -10.65
CA TRP A 174 -22.76 0.26 -10.11
C TRP A 174 -23.00 1.51 -9.25
N ARG A 175 -24.08 2.25 -9.51
CA ARG A 175 -24.46 3.41 -8.68
C ARG A 175 -24.84 2.99 -7.28
N THR A 176 -25.57 1.87 -7.14
CA THR A 176 -25.89 1.27 -5.83
C THR A 176 -24.63 0.78 -5.11
N ALA A 177 -23.69 0.18 -5.84
CA ALA A 177 -22.38 -0.20 -5.28
C ALA A 177 -21.61 1.02 -4.75
N ALA A 178 -21.62 2.13 -5.49
CA ALA A 178 -20.99 3.39 -5.06
C ALA A 178 -21.68 3.98 -3.82
N LEU A 179 -23.03 3.94 -3.74
CA LEU A 179 -23.77 4.36 -2.54
C LEU A 179 -23.46 3.46 -1.34
N ALA A 180 -23.32 2.15 -1.54
CA ALA A 180 -22.90 1.23 -0.48
C ALA A 180 -21.49 1.52 0.01
N ALA A 181 -20.56 1.87 -0.88
CA ALA A 181 -19.21 2.34 -0.51
C ALA A 181 -19.27 3.67 0.27
N ALA A 182 -20.12 4.61 -0.13
CA ALA A 182 -20.34 5.85 0.61
C ALA A 182 -20.87 5.58 2.02
N ALA A 183 -21.81 4.65 2.17
CA ALA A 183 -22.34 4.23 3.46
C ALA A 183 -21.28 3.57 4.34
N LEU A 184 -20.39 2.74 3.77
CA LEU A 184 -19.25 2.14 4.49
C LEU A 184 -18.31 3.22 5.02
N GLY A 185 -17.94 4.21 4.19
CA GLY A 185 -17.12 5.34 4.61
C GLY A 185 -17.79 6.18 5.71
N ALA A 186 -19.10 6.43 5.59
CA ALA A 186 -19.88 7.13 6.60
C ALA A 186 -19.97 6.34 7.92
N LEU A 187 -20.09 5.01 7.86
CA LEU A 187 -20.05 4.13 9.04
C LEU A 187 -18.69 4.20 9.73
N ALA A 188 -17.60 4.17 8.97
CA ALA A 188 -16.24 4.32 9.50
C ALA A 188 -16.08 5.69 10.17
N LEU A 189 -16.52 6.77 9.52
CA LEU A 189 -16.52 8.12 10.08
C LEU A 189 -17.34 8.17 11.38
N ALA A 190 -18.56 7.67 11.38
CA ALA A 190 -19.42 7.63 12.56
C ALA A 190 -18.76 6.86 13.72
N SER A 191 -18.15 5.69 13.44
CA SER A 191 -17.44 4.89 14.44
C SER A 191 -16.29 5.68 15.10
N VAL A 192 -15.47 6.36 14.29
CA VAL A 192 -14.34 7.15 14.78
C VAL A 192 -14.81 8.41 15.54
N VAL A 193 -15.88 9.06 15.10
CA VAL A 193 -16.44 10.26 15.75
C VAL A 193 -17.15 9.90 17.06
N LEU A 194 -17.98 8.88 17.09
CA LEU A 194 -18.72 8.45 18.28
C LEU A 194 -17.78 7.95 19.38
N LEU A 195 -16.73 7.22 18.97
CA LEU A 195 -15.73 6.67 19.89
C LEU A 195 -14.49 7.59 20.04
N ARG A 196 -14.61 8.87 19.68
CA ARG A 196 -13.51 9.85 19.74
C ARG A 196 -12.81 9.92 21.10
N ARG A 197 -13.53 9.70 22.24
CA ARG A 197 -12.93 9.68 23.57
C ARG A 197 -11.87 8.59 23.73
N SER A 198 -12.03 7.46 23.05
CA SER A 198 -11.03 6.37 23.05
C SER A 198 -9.75 6.76 22.30
N MET A 199 -9.85 7.68 21.34
CA MET A 199 -8.71 8.22 20.57
C MET A 199 -8.30 9.62 21.07
N GLY A 200 -8.93 10.15 22.12
CA GLY A 200 -8.81 11.51 22.64
C GLY A 200 -7.40 11.89 23.10
N ALA A 201 -7.20 13.18 23.33
CA ALA A 201 -5.90 13.78 23.59
C ALA A 201 -5.14 13.10 24.74
N SER A 202 -4.11 12.32 24.42
CA SER A 202 -3.02 12.06 25.34
C SER A 202 -1.99 13.18 25.14
N THR A 203 -1.68 13.86 26.20
CA THR A 203 -0.63 14.89 26.27
C THR A 203 0.78 14.31 26.34
N GLN A 204 1.01 13.09 25.86
CA GLN A 204 2.37 12.61 25.68
C GLN A 204 2.99 13.38 24.50
N THR A 205 3.45 14.58 24.79
CA THR A 205 4.49 15.24 24.01
C THR A 205 5.72 14.35 24.10
N HIS A 206 5.92 13.48 23.10
CA HIS A 206 7.26 13.01 22.83
C HIS A 206 8.05 14.25 22.44
N ALA A 207 8.78 14.83 23.41
CA ALA A 207 9.74 15.86 23.13
C ALA A 207 10.63 15.36 21.97
N PRO A 208 10.91 16.21 20.96
CA PRO A 208 11.92 15.89 19.97
C PRO A 208 13.20 15.59 20.73
N GLY A 209 13.71 14.34 20.62
CA GLY A 209 14.98 13.99 21.24
C GLY A 209 16.06 15.00 20.86
N PRO A 210 17.08 15.24 21.72
CA PRO A 210 18.05 16.30 21.52
C PRO A 210 18.59 16.29 20.10
N ARG A 211 18.55 17.44 19.44
CA ARG A 211 19.22 17.67 18.14
C ARG A 211 20.73 17.74 18.40
N GLU A 212 21.35 16.62 18.79
CA GLU A 212 22.80 16.57 18.89
C GLU A 212 23.42 16.37 17.52
N GLY A 213 24.22 17.35 17.13
CA GLY A 213 25.31 17.23 16.15
C GLY A 213 24.94 16.66 14.79
N ALA A 214 24.05 17.31 14.03
CA ALA A 214 23.92 17.02 12.61
C ALA A 214 25.21 17.44 11.90
N LEU A 215 26.08 16.48 11.59
CA LEU A 215 27.10 16.67 10.56
C LEU A 215 26.42 17.25 9.32
N ARG A 216 26.97 18.32 8.75
CA ARG A 216 26.51 19.07 7.56
C ARG A 216 26.61 18.24 6.27
N SER A 217 26.01 17.05 6.24
CA SER A 217 25.80 16.33 4.98
C SER A 217 24.49 16.82 4.34
N SER A 218 24.56 17.11 3.03
CA SER A 218 23.37 17.50 2.26
C SER A 218 22.19 16.59 2.57
N PRO A 219 20.98 17.14 2.81
CA PRO A 219 19.77 16.33 3.07
C PRO A 219 19.50 15.26 2.03
N PHE A 220 20.07 15.43 0.82
CA PHE A 220 19.89 14.56 -0.34
C PHE A 220 21.13 13.68 -0.64
N ALA A 221 22.09 13.59 0.28
CA ALA A 221 23.31 12.78 0.06
C ALA A 221 23.00 11.30 -0.24
N PHE A 222 21.89 10.77 0.30
CA PHE A 222 21.45 9.40 0.06
C PHE A 222 21.08 9.11 -1.40
N LEU A 223 20.69 10.11 -2.19
CA LEU A 223 20.40 9.96 -3.63
C LEU A 223 21.63 9.63 -4.47
N ARG A 224 22.84 9.81 -3.93
CA ARG A 224 24.09 9.43 -4.59
C ARG A 224 24.44 7.95 -4.40
N VAL A 225 23.65 7.19 -3.66
CA VAL A 225 23.93 5.79 -3.33
C VAL A 225 23.10 4.85 -4.20
N GLY A 226 23.76 4.08 -5.05
CA GLY A 226 23.13 3.15 -5.99
C GLY A 226 22.20 2.14 -5.31
N ALA A 227 22.54 1.63 -4.12
CA ALA A 227 21.69 0.69 -3.38
C ALA A 227 20.31 1.30 -3.01
N VAL A 228 20.23 2.59 -2.73
CA VAL A 228 18.95 3.29 -2.44
C VAL A 228 18.07 3.32 -3.69
N TRP A 229 18.66 3.59 -4.86
CA TRP A 229 17.94 3.53 -6.13
C TRP A 229 17.51 2.12 -6.49
N MET A 230 18.33 1.10 -6.22
CA MET A 230 17.94 -0.29 -6.43
C MET A 230 16.73 -0.66 -5.56
N CYS A 231 16.68 -0.23 -4.30
CA CYS A 231 15.52 -0.39 -3.44
C CYS A 231 14.28 0.34 -4.00
N PHE A 232 14.44 1.58 -4.45
CA PHE A 232 13.35 2.35 -5.08
C PHE A 232 12.81 1.63 -6.33
N PHE A 233 13.68 1.21 -7.25
CA PHE A 233 13.28 0.49 -8.46
C PHE A 233 12.67 -0.87 -8.17
N PHE A 234 13.12 -1.54 -7.10
CA PHE A 234 12.47 -2.77 -6.63
C PHE A 234 11.00 -2.52 -6.26
N PHE A 235 10.74 -1.49 -5.45
CA PHE A 235 9.38 -1.12 -5.07
C PHE A 235 8.56 -0.71 -6.29
N LEU A 236 9.09 0.19 -7.10
CA LEU A 236 8.44 0.66 -8.32
C LEU A 236 8.02 -0.50 -9.22
N ALA A 237 8.95 -1.42 -9.54
CA ALA A 237 8.66 -2.56 -10.40
C ALA A 237 7.63 -3.50 -9.78
N SER A 238 7.83 -3.92 -8.51
CA SER A 238 6.88 -4.81 -7.82
C SER A 238 5.46 -4.23 -7.80
N ILE A 239 5.35 -2.93 -7.58
CA ILE A 239 4.04 -2.27 -7.46
C ILE A 239 3.42 -1.94 -8.81
N ILE A 240 4.17 -1.74 -9.87
CA ILE A 240 3.59 -1.65 -11.22
C ILE A 240 2.89 -2.97 -11.57
N GLY A 241 3.51 -4.13 -11.30
CA GLY A 241 2.88 -5.44 -11.50
C GLY A 241 1.64 -5.64 -10.62
N PHE A 242 1.73 -5.27 -9.35
CA PHE A 242 0.62 -5.33 -8.40
C PHE A 242 -0.55 -4.42 -8.83
N GLY A 243 -0.28 -3.16 -9.18
CA GLY A 243 -1.27 -2.20 -9.63
C GLY A 243 -1.94 -2.59 -10.95
N ALA A 244 -1.21 -3.29 -11.85
CA ALA A 244 -1.79 -3.86 -13.07
C ALA A 244 -2.89 -4.88 -12.75
N LEU A 245 -2.65 -5.79 -11.79
CA LEU A 245 -3.66 -6.74 -11.34
C LEU A 245 -4.82 -6.04 -10.61
N GLN A 246 -4.53 -5.10 -9.72
CA GLN A 246 -5.59 -4.37 -9.00
C GLN A 246 -6.57 -3.67 -9.94
N ASN A 247 -6.07 -3.06 -11.02
CA ASN A 247 -6.92 -2.32 -11.95
C ASN A 247 -7.59 -3.22 -13.00
N PHE A 248 -6.91 -4.24 -13.49
CA PHE A 248 -7.33 -4.92 -14.70
C PHE A 248 -7.59 -6.42 -14.57
N ALA A 249 -7.22 -7.08 -13.44
CA ALA A 249 -7.38 -8.53 -13.32
C ALA A 249 -8.82 -9.01 -13.59
N PRO A 250 -9.90 -8.37 -13.07
CA PRO A 250 -11.24 -8.82 -13.41
C PRO A 250 -11.53 -8.79 -14.90
N SER A 251 -11.17 -7.71 -15.60
CA SER A 251 -11.36 -7.58 -17.04
C SER A 251 -10.45 -8.54 -17.82
N VAL A 252 -9.19 -8.68 -17.43
CA VAL A 252 -8.23 -9.61 -18.06
C VAL A 252 -8.72 -11.06 -17.95
N LEU A 253 -9.07 -11.51 -16.76
CA LEU A 253 -9.52 -12.87 -16.52
C LEU A 253 -10.87 -13.17 -17.20
N SER A 254 -11.76 -12.18 -17.25
CA SER A 254 -13.01 -12.30 -17.99
C SER A 254 -12.77 -12.49 -19.49
N ASN A 255 -11.88 -11.70 -20.09
CA ASN A 255 -11.62 -11.76 -21.53
C ASN A 255 -10.74 -12.95 -21.93
N VAL A 256 -9.73 -13.32 -21.13
CA VAL A 256 -8.81 -14.44 -21.47
C VAL A 256 -9.46 -15.79 -21.21
N TYR A 257 -10.23 -15.92 -20.13
CA TYR A 257 -10.79 -17.19 -19.67
C TYR A 257 -12.31 -17.30 -19.80
N GLY A 258 -13.00 -16.22 -20.19
CA GLY A 258 -14.47 -16.18 -20.23
C GLY A 258 -15.11 -16.30 -18.84
N LEU A 259 -14.44 -15.86 -17.78
CA LEU A 259 -14.99 -15.89 -16.43
C LEU A 259 -16.07 -14.80 -16.26
N PRO A 260 -17.17 -15.09 -15.57
CA PRO A 260 -18.09 -14.03 -15.10
C PRO A 260 -17.33 -12.97 -14.28
N LEU A 261 -17.71 -11.70 -14.40
CA LEU A 261 -17.02 -10.61 -13.70
C LEU A 261 -16.94 -10.80 -12.18
N THR A 262 -17.96 -11.38 -11.57
CA THR A 262 -17.97 -11.71 -10.14
C THR A 262 -16.93 -12.79 -9.78
N ALA A 263 -16.79 -13.83 -10.60
CA ALA A 263 -15.76 -14.84 -10.42
C ALA A 263 -14.35 -14.28 -10.63
N ALA A 264 -14.18 -13.41 -11.62
CA ALA A 264 -12.92 -12.72 -11.87
C ALA A 264 -12.55 -11.74 -10.74
N ALA A 265 -13.53 -11.03 -10.19
CA ALA A 265 -13.36 -10.19 -8.99
C ALA A 265 -13.00 -11.01 -7.76
N SER A 266 -13.62 -12.19 -7.59
CA SER A 266 -13.27 -13.13 -6.50
C SER A 266 -11.85 -13.66 -6.64
N ALA A 267 -11.37 -13.89 -7.86
CA ALA A 267 -9.98 -14.28 -8.11
C ALA A 267 -8.99 -13.18 -7.69
N LEU A 268 -9.30 -11.90 -7.95
CA LEU A 268 -8.52 -10.77 -7.44
C LEU A 268 -8.58 -10.69 -5.91
N THR A 269 -9.75 -10.86 -5.31
CA THR A 269 -9.90 -10.92 -3.85
C THR A 269 -9.01 -12.02 -3.25
N LEU A 270 -9.00 -13.22 -3.82
CA LEU A 270 -8.17 -14.32 -3.33
C LEU A 270 -6.66 -14.09 -3.56
N TYR A 271 -6.28 -13.40 -4.65
CA TYR A 271 -4.92 -12.90 -4.81
C TYR A 271 -4.50 -11.98 -3.65
N LEU A 272 -5.35 -11.04 -3.27
CA LEU A 272 -5.07 -10.06 -2.21
C LEU A 272 -5.07 -10.72 -0.82
N LEU A 273 -6.00 -11.65 -0.55
CA LEU A 273 -6.00 -12.46 0.68
C LEU A 273 -4.80 -13.41 0.75
N GLY A 274 -4.43 -14.01 -0.37
CA GLY A 274 -3.19 -14.80 -0.49
C GLY A 274 -1.99 -13.96 -0.11
N GLY A 275 -1.92 -12.71 -0.60
CA GLY A 275 -0.88 -11.75 -0.22
C GLY A 275 -0.83 -11.46 1.27
N ALA A 276 -1.99 -11.22 1.90
CA ALA A 276 -2.07 -10.99 3.34
C ALA A 276 -1.59 -12.21 4.16
N ALA A 277 -2.02 -13.41 3.78
CA ALA A 277 -1.55 -14.65 4.39
C ALA A 277 -0.05 -14.85 4.17
N GLY A 278 0.43 -14.55 2.96
CA GLY A 278 1.84 -14.61 2.61
C GLY A 278 2.70 -13.68 3.47
N ILE A 279 2.27 -12.43 3.72
CA ILE A 279 2.99 -11.49 4.60
C ILE A 279 3.17 -12.10 6.00
N SER A 280 2.15 -12.74 6.54
CA SER A 280 2.22 -13.39 7.86
C SER A 280 3.27 -14.51 7.88
N VAL A 281 3.28 -15.39 6.88
CA VAL A 281 4.27 -16.47 6.74
C VAL A 281 5.66 -15.91 6.44
N GLY A 282 5.73 -14.87 5.62
CA GLY A 282 6.97 -14.20 5.24
C GLY A 282 7.74 -13.61 6.41
N GLY A 283 7.03 -13.14 7.46
CA GLY A 283 7.66 -12.68 8.69
C GLY A 283 8.48 -13.78 9.38
N PHE A 284 7.95 -15.01 9.49
CA PHE A 284 8.67 -16.16 10.04
C PHE A 284 9.84 -16.56 9.14
N LEU A 285 9.64 -16.53 7.83
CA LEU A 285 10.69 -16.88 6.86
C LEU A 285 11.85 -15.88 6.91
N ALA A 286 11.54 -14.59 6.99
CA ALA A 286 12.51 -13.53 7.10
C ALA A 286 13.32 -13.55 8.41
N ALA A 287 12.71 -14.04 9.50
CA ALA A 287 13.41 -14.24 10.76
C ALA A 287 14.35 -15.48 10.75
N ARG A 288 14.09 -16.47 9.86
CA ARG A 288 14.85 -17.73 9.81
C ARG A 288 15.99 -17.71 8.78
N TYR A 289 15.84 -16.98 7.69
CA TYR A 289 16.80 -16.97 6.58
C TYR A 289 17.44 -15.60 6.42
N GLU A 290 18.77 -15.54 6.42
CA GLU A 290 19.53 -14.29 6.26
C GLU A 290 19.71 -13.86 4.80
N ALA A 291 19.59 -14.79 3.85
CA ALA A 291 19.71 -14.53 2.40
C ALA A 291 18.39 -13.99 1.84
N HIS A 292 17.97 -12.81 2.31
CA HIS A 292 16.69 -12.19 1.96
C HIS A 292 16.52 -11.99 0.46
N GLU A 293 17.60 -11.66 -0.27
CA GLU A 293 17.60 -11.50 -1.72
C GLU A 293 17.23 -12.79 -2.45
N ARG A 294 17.67 -13.96 -1.96
CA ARG A 294 17.34 -15.27 -2.55
C ARG A 294 15.88 -15.64 -2.26
N VAL A 295 15.40 -15.40 -1.04
CA VAL A 295 14.00 -15.63 -0.67
C VAL A 295 13.08 -14.81 -1.58
N VAL A 296 13.37 -13.52 -1.72
CA VAL A 296 12.61 -12.62 -2.62
C VAL A 296 12.67 -13.12 -4.06
N ALA A 297 13.88 -13.48 -4.56
CA ALA A 297 14.04 -13.94 -5.94
C ALA A 297 13.23 -15.21 -6.23
N VAL A 298 13.32 -16.24 -5.40
CA VAL A 298 12.57 -17.50 -5.61
C VAL A 298 11.06 -17.24 -5.62
N LEU A 299 10.54 -16.49 -4.66
CA LEU A 299 9.11 -16.23 -4.54
C LEU A 299 8.58 -15.39 -5.72
N LEU A 300 9.28 -14.33 -6.11
CA LEU A 300 8.85 -13.48 -7.22
C LEU A 300 9.03 -14.16 -8.59
N VAL A 301 10.07 -14.98 -8.79
CA VAL A 301 10.21 -15.81 -10.01
C VAL A 301 9.06 -16.81 -10.10
N THR A 302 8.71 -17.47 -8.99
CA THR A 302 7.56 -18.38 -8.95
C THR A 302 6.28 -17.66 -9.33
N ALA A 303 6.02 -16.49 -8.74
CA ALA A 303 4.86 -15.66 -9.09
C ALA A 303 4.86 -15.22 -10.56
N ALA A 304 6.03 -14.84 -11.11
CA ALA A 304 6.18 -14.46 -12.51
C ALA A 304 5.89 -15.63 -13.48
N LEU A 305 6.40 -16.82 -13.20
CA LEU A 305 6.13 -18.00 -13.99
C LEU A 305 4.65 -18.39 -14.00
N MET A 306 3.99 -18.28 -12.85
CA MET A 306 2.54 -18.50 -12.75
C MET A 306 1.74 -17.44 -13.51
N ALA A 307 2.17 -16.16 -13.48
CA ALA A 307 1.54 -15.10 -14.27
C ALA A 307 1.72 -15.33 -15.77
N LEU A 308 2.89 -15.82 -16.22
CA LEU A 308 3.12 -16.24 -17.61
C LEU A 308 2.23 -17.43 -17.99
N ALA A 309 2.09 -18.42 -17.11
CA ALA A 309 1.17 -19.52 -17.34
C ALA A 309 -0.27 -19.04 -17.54
N LEU A 310 -0.74 -18.09 -16.69
CA LEU A 310 -2.05 -17.46 -16.90
C LEU A 310 -2.13 -16.66 -18.22
N ALA A 311 -1.02 -16.05 -18.66
CA ALA A 311 -1.00 -15.28 -19.91
C ALA A 311 -1.23 -16.14 -21.16
N THR A 312 -0.94 -17.45 -21.10
CA THR A 312 -1.15 -18.37 -22.23
C THR A 312 -2.63 -18.61 -22.56
N GLY A 313 -3.54 -18.36 -21.61
CA GLY A 313 -4.97 -18.72 -21.74
C GLY A 313 -5.25 -20.23 -21.69
N SER A 314 -4.23 -21.07 -21.50
CA SER A 314 -4.34 -22.54 -21.55
C SER A 314 -4.65 -23.17 -20.18
N VAL A 315 -4.55 -22.41 -19.11
CA VAL A 315 -4.82 -22.91 -17.75
C VAL A 315 -6.32 -23.25 -17.62
N PRO A 316 -6.68 -24.43 -17.07
CA PRO A 316 -8.08 -24.76 -16.84
C PRO A 316 -8.79 -23.69 -16.00
N ARG A 317 -10.02 -23.32 -16.36
CA ARG A 317 -10.79 -22.26 -15.67
C ARG A 317 -10.86 -22.45 -14.16
N ALA A 318 -11.02 -23.71 -13.71
CA ALA A 318 -11.07 -24.05 -12.28
C ALA A 318 -9.75 -23.77 -11.54
N ALA A 319 -8.61 -23.74 -12.23
CA ALA A 319 -7.31 -23.48 -11.65
C ALA A 319 -6.93 -21.99 -11.64
N VAL A 320 -7.63 -21.12 -12.37
CA VAL A 320 -7.32 -19.70 -12.48
C VAL A 320 -7.36 -19.02 -11.10
N THR A 321 -8.45 -19.20 -10.36
CA THR A 321 -8.64 -18.58 -9.04
C THR A 321 -7.65 -19.09 -7.99
N PRO A 322 -7.41 -20.42 -7.83
CA PRO A 322 -6.35 -20.91 -6.96
C PRO A 322 -4.96 -20.39 -7.35
N LEU A 323 -4.67 -20.32 -8.64
CA LEU A 323 -3.37 -19.83 -9.10
C LEU A 323 -3.17 -18.34 -8.77
N MET A 324 -4.20 -17.51 -8.91
CA MET A 324 -4.19 -16.12 -8.46
C MET A 324 -3.91 -16.01 -6.95
N ALA A 325 -4.53 -16.85 -6.12
CA ALA A 325 -4.27 -16.88 -4.69
C ALA A 325 -2.80 -17.23 -4.37
N VAL A 326 -2.22 -18.20 -5.09
CA VAL A 326 -0.81 -18.61 -4.91
C VAL A 326 0.15 -17.51 -5.39
N ILE A 327 -0.13 -16.82 -6.50
CA ILE A 327 0.65 -15.66 -6.96
C ILE A 327 0.65 -14.59 -5.85
N GLY A 328 -0.52 -14.29 -5.29
CA GLY A 328 -0.65 -13.36 -4.16
C GLY A 328 0.16 -13.80 -2.95
N PHE A 329 0.05 -15.08 -2.57
CA PHE A 329 0.81 -15.65 -1.45
C PHE A 329 2.32 -15.53 -1.65
N CYS A 330 2.85 -15.84 -2.81
CA CYS A 330 4.28 -15.71 -3.13
C CYS A 330 4.74 -14.25 -3.02
N THR A 331 3.99 -13.31 -3.61
CA THR A 331 4.34 -11.88 -3.57
C THR A 331 4.27 -11.32 -2.15
N GLY A 332 3.24 -11.72 -1.38
CA GLY A 332 3.09 -11.33 0.02
C GLY A 332 4.21 -11.88 0.90
N THR A 333 4.57 -13.15 0.73
CA THR A 333 5.65 -13.82 1.50
C THR A 333 7.02 -13.15 1.25
N ALA A 334 7.25 -12.57 0.08
CA ALA A 334 8.48 -11.82 -0.22
C ALA A 334 8.58 -10.48 0.52
N THR A 335 7.45 -9.90 0.98
CA THR A 335 7.38 -8.53 1.52
C THR A 335 8.26 -8.29 2.75
N PRO A 336 8.26 -9.11 3.82
CA PRO A 336 9.11 -8.88 4.99
C PRO A 336 10.61 -8.97 4.67
N SER A 337 11.01 -9.92 3.83
CA SER A 337 12.41 -10.03 3.37
C SER A 337 12.82 -8.81 2.54
N ARG A 338 11.94 -8.29 1.69
CA ARG A 338 12.13 -7.03 0.96
C ARG A 338 12.41 -5.85 1.91
N ASP A 339 11.59 -5.70 2.95
CA ASP A 339 11.72 -4.58 3.89
C ASP A 339 13.03 -4.66 4.69
N LEU A 340 13.50 -5.87 4.99
CA LEU A 340 14.81 -6.08 5.61
C LEU A 340 15.97 -5.74 4.67
N LEU A 341 15.86 -6.00 3.36
CA LEU A 341 16.86 -5.56 2.37
C LEU A 341 16.96 -4.03 2.34
N VAL A 342 15.82 -3.31 2.32
CA VAL A 342 15.82 -1.84 2.39
C VAL A 342 16.46 -1.34 3.68
N ARG A 343 16.10 -1.95 4.82
CA ARG A 343 16.67 -1.61 6.12
C ARG A 343 18.19 -1.80 6.15
N ARG A 344 18.69 -2.92 5.62
CA ARG A 344 20.12 -3.21 5.52
C ARG A 344 20.84 -2.14 4.68
N ALA A 345 20.32 -1.83 3.49
CA ALA A 345 20.89 -0.82 2.60
C ALA A 345 20.92 0.59 3.24
N ALA A 346 19.91 0.93 4.05
CA ALA A 346 19.84 2.21 4.74
C ALA A 346 20.83 2.31 5.91
N ILE A 347 20.90 1.29 6.77
CA ILE A 347 21.70 1.30 8.01
C ILE A 347 23.20 1.22 7.72
N GLU A 348 23.63 0.36 6.80
CA GLU A 348 25.05 0.11 6.55
C GLU A 348 25.83 1.35 6.06
N ARG A 349 25.15 2.30 5.42
CA ARG A 349 25.82 3.50 4.85
C ARG A 349 25.49 4.81 5.56
N PHE A 350 24.34 4.92 6.20
CA PHE A 350 23.88 6.21 6.73
C PHE A 350 23.58 6.18 8.23
N GLY A 351 23.65 5.03 8.87
CA GLY A 351 23.27 4.84 10.26
C GLY A 351 21.77 5.05 10.50
N GLN A 352 21.35 4.88 11.74
CA GLN A 352 19.92 4.95 12.11
C GLN A 352 19.28 6.35 11.91
N ARG A 353 20.07 7.42 11.89
CA ARG A 353 19.57 8.82 11.80
C ARG A 353 19.00 9.20 10.43
N SER A 354 19.41 8.53 9.36
CA SER A 354 18.92 8.80 7.99
C SER A 354 17.80 7.87 7.54
N PHE A 355 17.38 6.95 8.39
CA PHE A 355 16.42 5.89 8.08
C PHE A 355 15.10 6.43 7.53
N GLY A 356 14.50 7.44 8.18
CA GLY A 356 13.21 8.00 7.76
C GLY A 356 13.21 8.60 6.36
N ARG A 357 14.30 9.30 5.96
CA ARG A 357 14.41 9.93 4.63
C ARG A 357 14.57 8.89 3.54
N ILE A 358 15.41 7.88 3.78
CA ILE A 358 15.65 6.79 2.81
C ILE A 358 14.40 5.95 2.65
N TYR A 359 13.74 5.60 3.75
CA TYR A 359 12.47 4.87 3.71
C TYR A 359 11.40 5.66 2.96
N GLY A 360 11.22 6.95 3.28
CA GLY A 360 10.27 7.82 2.58
C GLY A 360 10.50 7.86 1.07
N PHE A 361 11.76 8.01 0.63
CA PHE A 361 12.09 7.98 -0.79
C PHE A 361 11.84 6.60 -1.42
N VAL A 362 12.29 5.53 -0.81
CA VAL A 362 12.12 4.16 -1.34
C VAL A 362 10.64 3.80 -1.44
N TYR A 363 9.86 4.14 -0.41
CA TYR A 363 8.42 3.86 -0.41
C TYR A 363 7.62 4.76 -1.36
N SER A 364 8.12 5.93 -1.77
CA SER A 364 7.46 6.70 -2.82
C SER A 364 7.38 5.94 -4.15
N GLY A 365 8.25 4.93 -4.35
CA GLY A 365 8.13 3.99 -5.45
C GLY A 365 6.79 3.23 -5.48
N LEU A 366 6.13 3.05 -4.33
CA LEU A 366 4.79 2.45 -4.25
C LEU A 366 3.74 3.36 -4.90
N ASP A 367 3.67 4.63 -4.47
CA ASP A 367 2.67 5.57 -4.98
C ASP A 367 2.88 5.83 -6.48
N VAL A 368 4.14 5.99 -6.89
CA VAL A 368 4.51 6.15 -8.31
C VAL A 368 4.12 4.91 -9.11
N GLY A 369 4.36 3.70 -8.60
CA GLY A 369 4.01 2.44 -9.26
C GLY A 369 2.49 2.28 -9.43
N LEU A 370 1.70 2.58 -8.39
CA LEU A 370 0.24 2.54 -8.44
C LEU A 370 -0.34 3.60 -9.40
N ALA A 371 0.28 4.77 -9.49
CA ALA A 371 -0.12 5.82 -10.44
C ALA A 371 0.23 5.46 -11.89
N LEU A 372 1.38 4.82 -12.13
CA LEU A 372 1.84 4.49 -13.48
C LEU A 372 1.18 3.24 -14.06
N ALA A 373 0.88 2.22 -13.25
CA ALA A 373 0.36 0.94 -13.74
C ALA A 373 -0.88 1.09 -14.65
N PRO A 374 -1.93 1.85 -14.27
CA PRO A 374 -3.12 1.98 -15.11
C PRO A 374 -2.83 2.64 -16.46
N ILE A 375 -1.92 3.62 -16.52
CA ILE A 375 -1.54 4.31 -17.76
C ILE A 375 -0.75 3.38 -18.68
N LEU A 376 0.20 2.62 -18.11
CA LEU A 376 1.03 1.69 -18.88
C LEU A 376 0.20 0.59 -19.50
N PHE A 377 -0.67 -0.05 -18.72
CA PHE A 377 -1.42 -1.22 -19.17
C PHE A 377 -2.75 -0.88 -19.85
N GLY A 378 -3.35 0.28 -19.59
CA GLY A 378 -4.60 0.70 -20.21
C GLY A 378 -4.54 0.67 -21.73
N ARG A 379 -3.42 1.08 -22.34
CA ARG A 379 -3.22 1.05 -23.80
C ARG A 379 -3.19 -0.36 -24.38
N PHE A 380 -2.64 -1.35 -23.66
CA PHE A 380 -2.68 -2.75 -24.07
C PHE A 380 -4.10 -3.30 -23.98
N MET A 381 -4.81 -2.95 -22.92
CA MET A 381 -6.21 -3.32 -22.71
C MET A 381 -7.11 -2.74 -23.81
N ASP A 382 -6.92 -1.47 -24.20
CA ASP A 382 -7.68 -0.81 -25.28
C ASP A 382 -7.48 -1.46 -26.64
N ARG A 383 -6.33 -2.14 -26.85
CA ARG A 383 -6.00 -2.90 -28.05
C ARG A 383 -6.47 -4.35 -28.00
N GLY A 384 -7.17 -4.79 -26.95
CA GLY A 384 -7.57 -6.17 -26.74
C GLY A 384 -6.41 -7.10 -26.36
N MET A 385 -5.25 -6.55 -26.01
CA MET A 385 -4.04 -7.34 -25.65
C MET A 385 -4.07 -7.73 -24.17
N PHE A 386 -5.13 -8.41 -23.74
CA PHE A 386 -5.37 -8.73 -22.32
C PHE A 386 -4.24 -9.56 -21.70
N SER A 387 -3.73 -10.57 -22.42
CA SER A 387 -2.59 -11.38 -21.95
C SER A 387 -1.32 -10.58 -21.74
N ALA A 388 -1.14 -9.44 -22.46
CA ALA A 388 0.02 -8.57 -22.29
C ALA A 388 0.11 -7.97 -20.88
N VAL A 389 -1.03 -7.81 -20.19
CA VAL A 389 -1.05 -7.35 -18.79
C VAL A 389 -0.38 -8.40 -17.89
N LEU A 390 -0.72 -9.69 -18.05
CA LEU A 390 -0.12 -10.78 -17.28
C LEU A 390 1.37 -10.98 -17.61
N CYS A 391 1.75 -10.85 -18.90
CA CYS A 391 3.16 -10.82 -19.31
C CYS A 391 3.90 -9.63 -18.67
N GLY A 392 3.26 -8.46 -18.61
CA GLY A 392 3.79 -7.28 -17.96
C GLY A 392 3.98 -7.48 -16.44
N VAL A 393 3.03 -8.12 -15.78
CA VAL A 393 3.17 -8.51 -14.36
C VAL A 393 4.42 -9.37 -14.17
N ALA A 394 4.61 -10.40 -15.01
CA ALA A 394 5.78 -11.25 -14.95
C ALA A 394 7.10 -10.50 -15.23
N LEU A 395 7.10 -9.60 -16.22
CA LEU A 395 8.25 -8.75 -16.54
C LEU A 395 8.64 -7.87 -15.34
N PHE A 396 7.68 -7.17 -14.74
CA PHE A 396 7.95 -6.28 -13.63
C PHE A 396 8.34 -7.04 -12.36
N GLN A 397 7.82 -8.25 -12.12
CA GLN A 397 8.32 -9.15 -11.07
C GLN A 397 9.77 -9.56 -11.34
N GLY A 398 10.13 -9.90 -12.59
CA GLY A 398 11.50 -10.20 -12.98
C GLY A 398 12.45 -9.01 -12.78
N LEU A 399 12.03 -7.79 -13.15
CA LEU A 399 12.81 -6.57 -12.90
C LEU A 399 13.01 -6.31 -11.40
N ALA A 400 11.98 -6.58 -10.58
CA ALA A 400 12.10 -6.51 -9.13
C ALA A 400 13.12 -7.54 -8.59
N VAL A 401 13.14 -8.76 -9.11
CA VAL A 401 14.17 -9.76 -8.76
C VAL A 401 15.57 -9.24 -9.07
N LEU A 402 15.79 -8.68 -10.26
CA LEU A 402 17.10 -8.12 -10.63
C LEU A 402 17.52 -6.98 -9.70
N ALA A 403 16.57 -6.12 -9.32
CA ALA A 403 16.82 -5.05 -8.37
C ALA A 403 17.17 -5.61 -6.97
N ALA A 404 16.44 -6.62 -6.46
CA ALA A 404 16.71 -7.26 -5.18
C ALA A 404 18.11 -7.90 -5.11
N LEU A 405 18.48 -8.64 -6.17
CA LEU A 405 19.81 -9.25 -6.29
C LEU A 405 20.92 -8.19 -6.39
N GLY A 406 20.62 -7.01 -6.93
CA GLY A 406 21.55 -5.87 -6.99
C GLY A 406 21.84 -5.23 -5.64
N VAL A 407 20.99 -5.44 -4.62
CA VAL A 407 21.16 -4.97 -3.23
C VAL A 407 21.95 -5.98 -2.38
N GLY A 408 22.11 -7.23 -2.85
CA GLY A 408 22.70 -8.34 -2.08
C GLY A 408 24.18 -8.13 -1.68
N PRO A 409 24.66 -8.88 -0.66
CA PRO A 409 25.95 -8.63 0.01
C PRO A 409 27.18 -8.72 -0.89
N ALA A 410 27.15 -9.51 -1.96
CA ALA A 410 28.28 -9.67 -2.88
C ALA A 410 28.68 -8.38 -3.64
N ARG A 411 27.70 -7.51 -3.97
CA ARG A 411 27.96 -6.20 -4.60
C ARG A 411 28.26 -5.09 -3.60
N MET A 412 27.76 -5.22 -2.37
CA MET A 412 28.04 -4.26 -1.31
C MET A 412 29.48 -4.39 -0.81
N ALA A 413 30.01 -5.61 -0.67
CA ALA A 413 31.40 -5.87 -0.33
C ALA A 413 32.38 -5.32 -1.39
N SER A 414 32.08 -5.46 -2.67
CA SER A 414 32.92 -4.94 -3.76
C SER A 414 32.91 -3.40 -3.86
N ALA A 415 31.81 -2.74 -3.50
CA ALA A 415 31.71 -1.28 -3.46
C ALA A 415 32.48 -0.68 -2.26
N THR A 416 32.48 -1.37 -1.12
CA THR A 416 33.25 -0.98 0.07
C THR A 416 34.76 -1.19 -0.16
N ALA A 417 35.15 -2.29 -0.80
CA ALA A 417 36.55 -2.55 -1.16
C ALA A 417 37.11 -1.50 -2.15
N ARG A 418 36.29 -1.01 -3.10
CA ARG A 418 36.70 0.09 -4.02
C ARG A 418 36.78 1.45 -3.34
N ALA A 419 36.00 1.69 -2.29
CA ALA A 419 36.02 2.96 -1.55
C ALA A 419 37.17 3.05 -0.54
N VAL A 420 37.76 1.92 -0.18
CA VAL A 420 38.86 1.80 0.80
C VAL A 420 40.25 1.73 0.12
N GLN A 421 40.31 1.61 -1.22
CA GLN A 421 41.61 1.71 -1.88
C GLN A 421 42.09 3.19 -1.84
N PRO A 422 43.22 3.50 -1.13
CA PRO A 422 43.81 4.82 -1.18
C PRO A 422 44.26 5.07 -2.63
N GLN A 423 43.98 6.27 -3.15
CA GLN A 423 44.60 6.73 -4.37
C GLN A 423 46.12 6.86 -4.11
N SER A 424 46.82 5.75 -4.16
CA SER A 424 48.28 5.72 -4.28
C SER A 424 48.57 5.81 -5.77
N ARG A 425 48.64 7.03 -6.30
CA ARG A 425 49.44 7.33 -7.50
C ARG A 425 49.86 8.81 -7.50
N ALA A 426 51.17 8.94 -7.27
CA ALA A 426 52.12 9.90 -7.78
C ALA A 426 51.77 11.39 -7.69
#